data_32e56159ecc6bc9335c8b99da5719a44
#
_entry.id   32e56159ecc6bc9335c8b99da5719a44
#
_cell.length_a   1.000
_cell.length_b   1.000
_cell.length_c   1.000
_cell.angle_alpha   90.00
_cell.angle_beta   90.00
_cell.angle_gamma   90.00
#
_symmetry.space_group_name_H-M   'P 1'
#
loop_
_entity.id
_entity.type
_entity.pdbx_description
1 polymer ?
#
loop_
_entity_poly.entity_id
_entity_poly.type
_entity_poly.pdbx_seq_one_letter_code
_entity_poly.pdbx_strand_id
1 'polypeptide(L)'
;MGELGGDFGTGASTPIRQLPDGSAEVDGLALVTDINERFGLEIDEETYTTLGGYMLGRLGRRPQVGDTIEVGGKALRVEAVDGLRVSRVRII
;
A
#
# COMPACT_ATOMS: atom_id res chain seq x y z
N MET A 1 -18.53 -2.01 -24.47
CA MET A 1 -18.22 -1.72 -24.04
C MET A 1 -17.85 -1.40 -23.26
N GLY A 2 -17.86 -1.34 -23.32
CA GLY A 2 -17.48 -0.99 -22.61
C GLY A 2 -17.06 -0.79 -21.80
N GLU A 3 -17.11 -0.97 -21.92
CA GLU A 3 -16.69 -0.75 -21.22
C GLU A 3 -16.04 -0.52 -20.63
N LEU A 4 -16.18 -0.69 -21.05
CA LEU A 4 -15.51 -0.41 -20.49
C LEU A 4 -15.04 0.14 -19.75
N GLY A 5 -15.25 0.17 -19.93
CA GLY A 5 -14.87 0.76 -19.30
C GLY A 5 -14.58 1.11 -18.37
N GLY A 6 -14.72 0.99 -18.44
CA GLY A 6 -14.54 1.39 -17.63
C GLY A 6 -14.09 1.49 -16.78
N ASP A 7 -14.12 1.23 -17.05
CA ASP A 7 -13.75 1.37 -16.24
C ASP A 7 -13.06 1.81 -15.77
N PHE A 8 -13.02 2.04 -16.17
CA PHE A 8 -12.46 2.60 -15.69
C PHE A 8 -12.17 3.19 -14.89
N GLY A 9 -12.58 3.13 -15.42
CA GLY A 9 -12.22 4.01 -14.63
C GLY A 9 -12.07 3.80 -13.39
N THR A 10 -12.39 3.34 -13.40
CA THR A 10 -12.28 3.16 -12.30
C THR A 10 -11.31 2.44 -11.86
N GLY A 11 -10.78 1.85 -12.60
CA GLY A 11 -9.78 1.09 -12.14
C GLY A 11 -8.85 1.80 -11.32
N ALA A 12 -8.64 2.88 -11.71
CA ALA A 12 -7.82 3.74 -10.95
C ALA A 12 -8.27 3.81 -9.52
N SER A 13 -9.47 3.48 -9.30
CA SER A 13 -10.00 3.57 -7.95
C SER A 13 -9.55 2.41 -7.08
N THR A 14 -8.80 1.45 -7.63
CA THR A 14 -8.36 0.31 -6.83
C THR A 14 -6.84 0.24 -6.80
N PRO A 15 -6.23 0.88 -5.82
CA PRO A 15 -4.77 0.85 -5.71
C PRO A 15 -4.23 -0.45 -5.13
N ILE A 16 -5.08 -1.40 -4.84
CA ILE A 16 -4.69 -2.68 -4.24
C ILE A 16 -4.87 -3.77 -5.29
N ARG A 17 -3.83 -4.58 -5.49
CA ARG A 17 -3.87 -5.65 -6.47
C ARG A 17 -3.46 -6.97 -5.85
N GLN A 18 -4.36 -7.94 -5.87
CA GLN A 18 -4.09 -9.26 -5.35
C GLN A 18 -3.20 -10.01 -6.34
N LEU A 19 -2.16 -10.66 -5.84
CA LEU A 19 -1.25 -11.41 -6.68
C LEU A 19 -1.48 -12.91 -6.54
N PRO A 20 -1.08 -13.70 -7.55
CA PRO A 20 -1.34 -15.14 -7.53
C PRO A 20 -0.67 -15.88 -6.39
N ASP A 21 0.40 -15.34 -5.83
CA ASP A 21 1.14 -16.00 -4.76
C ASP A 21 0.56 -15.72 -3.37
N GLY A 22 -0.59 -15.04 -3.32
CA GLY A 22 -1.24 -14.75 -2.05
C GLY A 22 -0.86 -13.40 -1.46
N SER A 23 0.12 -12.72 -2.04
CA SER A 23 0.48 -11.39 -1.58
C SER A 23 -0.38 -10.35 -2.29
N ALA A 24 -0.22 -9.10 -1.90
CA ALA A 24 -0.93 -7.99 -2.53
C ALA A 24 0.02 -6.86 -2.82
N GLU A 25 -0.15 -6.23 -3.98
CA GLU A 25 0.65 -5.08 -4.36
C GLU A 25 -0.22 -3.85 -4.16
N VAL A 26 0.29 -2.87 -3.43
CA VAL A 26 -0.50 -1.71 -3.01
C VAL A 26 0.24 -0.44 -3.37
N ASP A 27 -0.51 0.51 -3.96
CA ASP A 27 0.02 1.83 -4.25
C ASP A 27 0.27 2.57 -2.92
N GLY A 28 1.38 3.29 -2.85
CA GLY A 28 1.70 4.06 -1.66
C GLY A 28 0.68 5.14 -1.33
N LEU A 29 -0.14 5.54 -2.28
CA LEU A 29 -1.20 6.51 -2.05
C LEU A 29 -2.48 5.87 -1.53
N ALA A 30 -2.52 4.55 -1.39
CA ALA A 30 -3.69 3.88 -0.82
C ALA A 30 -3.94 4.38 0.59
N LEU A 31 -5.21 4.54 0.94
CA LEU A 31 -5.57 5.05 2.25
C LEU A 31 -5.36 3.99 3.31
N VAL A 32 -4.85 4.42 4.46
CA VAL A 32 -4.63 3.52 5.59
C VAL A 32 -5.95 2.89 6.03
N THR A 33 -7.06 3.63 5.96
CA THR A 33 -8.37 3.08 6.31
C THR A 33 -8.72 1.88 5.43
N ASP A 34 -8.44 1.97 4.14
CA ASP A 34 -8.72 0.86 3.22
C ASP A 34 -7.83 -0.33 3.51
N ILE A 35 -6.56 -0.08 3.82
CA ILE A 35 -5.62 -1.14 4.12
C ILE A 35 -6.03 -1.86 5.40
N ASN A 36 -6.39 -1.11 6.44
CA ASN A 36 -6.83 -1.71 7.69
C ASN A 36 -8.05 -2.60 7.47
N GLU A 37 -9.00 -2.11 6.69
CA GLU A 37 -10.24 -2.81 6.45
C GLU A 37 -10.02 -4.08 5.64
N ARG A 38 -9.19 -3.97 4.61
CA ARG A 38 -8.98 -5.08 3.69
C ARG A 38 -8.09 -6.18 4.27
N PHE A 39 -7.09 -5.80 5.05
CA PHE A 39 -6.10 -6.76 5.55
C PHE A 39 -6.21 -7.00 7.06
N GLY A 40 -7.18 -6.37 7.71
CA GLY A 40 -7.35 -6.56 9.15
C GLY A 40 -6.23 -5.98 9.98
N LEU A 41 -5.62 -4.90 9.53
CA LEU A 41 -4.55 -4.25 10.24
C LEU A 41 -5.09 -3.16 11.16
N GLU A 42 -4.24 -2.67 12.04
CA GLU A 42 -4.63 -1.63 13.00
C GLU A 42 -3.66 -0.46 12.94
N ILE A 43 -3.40 0.01 11.75
CA ILE A 43 -2.56 1.18 11.56
C ILE A 43 -3.34 2.40 12.04
N ASP A 44 -2.63 3.34 12.70
CA ASP A 44 -3.25 4.54 13.22
C ASP A 44 -3.73 5.45 12.09
N GLU A 45 -5.04 5.50 11.90
CA GLU A 45 -5.65 6.28 10.81
C GLU A 45 -5.65 7.77 11.08
N GLU A 46 -5.43 8.18 12.33
CA GLU A 46 -5.39 9.59 12.67
C GLU A 46 -4.01 10.19 12.40
N THR A 47 -2.98 9.40 12.57
CA THR A 47 -1.62 9.85 12.35
C THR A 47 -1.22 9.75 10.89
N TYR A 48 -1.67 8.69 10.22
CA TYR A 48 -1.26 8.40 8.85
C TYR A 48 -2.47 8.35 7.94
N THR A 49 -2.39 9.03 6.81
CA THR A 49 -3.47 9.03 5.82
C THR A 49 -3.23 7.96 4.76
N THR A 50 -1.98 7.83 4.30
CA THR A 50 -1.66 6.90 3.23
C THR A 50 -0.70 5.83 3.74
N LEU A 51 -0.69 4.70 3.03
CA LEU A 51 0.21 3.60 3.37
C LEU A 51 1.66 4.03 3.23
N GLY A 52 1.98 4.79 2.17
CA GLY A 52 3.32 5.29 1.96
C GLY A 52 3.79 6.16 3.11
N GLY A 53 2.91 7.02 3.61
CA GLY A 53 3.22 7.86 4.75
C GLY A 53 3.49 7.04 6.00
N TYR A 54 2.70 6.00 6.20
CA TYR A 54 2.92 5.10 7.33
C TYR A 54 4.27 4.39 7.22
N MET A 55 4.59 3.88 6.03
CA MET A 55 5.87 3.20 5.83
C MET A 55 7.03 4.14 6.13
N LEU A 56 6.95 5.36 5.62
CA LEU A 56 8.00 6.35 5.86
C LEU A 56 8.14 6.65 7.35
N GLY A 57 7.03 6.81 8.04
CA GLY A 57 7.04 7.09 9.47
C GLY A 57 7.64 5.94 10.28
N ARG A 58 7.34 4.71 9.89
CA ARG A 58 7.86 3.54 10.60
C ARG A 58 9.35 3.35 10.33
N LEU A 59 9.80 3.63 9.12
CA LEU A 59 11.21 3.47 8.78
C LEU A 59 12.07 4.55 9.42
N GLY A 60 11.52 5.76 9.56
CA GLY A 60 12.25 6.84 10.20
C GLY A 60 13.45 7.33 9.44
N ARG A 61 13.55 6.99 8.15
CA ARG A 61 14.65 7.38 7.30
C ARG A 61 14.21 7.31 5.85
N ARG A 62 15.10 7.67 4.94
CA ARG A 62 14.79 7.56 3.51
C ARG A 62 14.43 6.12 3.17
N PRO A 63 13.26 5.88 2.58
CA PRO A 63 12.87 4.53 2.23
C PRO A 63 13.69 4.00 1.06
N GLN A 64 13.92 2.69 1.08
CA GLN A 64 14.64 2.01 0.02
C GLN A 64 13.88 0.77 -0.38
N VAL A 65 13.99 0.39 -1.65
CA VAL A 65 13.39 -0.84 -2.13
C VAL A 65 13.97 -2.00 -1.32
N GLY A 66 13.07 -2.85 -0.83
CA GLY A 66 13.48 -3.98 0.00
C GLY A 66 13.27 -3.77 1.49
N ASP A 67 13.06 -2.52 1.92
CA ASP A 67 12.76 -2.27 3.31
C ASP A 67 11.46 -2.96 3.68
N THR A 68 11.43 -3.58 4.85
CA THR A 68 10.27 -4.35 5.30
C THR A 68 9.93 -3.98 6.73
N ILE A 69 8.64 -3.87 7.01
CA ILE A 69 8.15 -3.72 8.38
C ILE A 69 7.05 -4.74 8.61
N GLU A 70 6.82 -5.08 9.88
CA GLU A 70 5.77 -6.03 10.23
C GLU A 70 4.65 -5.33 10.96
N VAL A 71 3.42 -5.61 10.53
CA VAL A 71 2.22 -5.03 11.11
C VAL A 71 1.14 -6.09 11.13
N GLY A 72 0.59 -6.36 12.32
CA GLY A 72 -0.57 -7.26 12.44
C GLY A 72 -0.34 -8.65 11.89
N GLY A 73 0.90 -9.13 11.94
CA GLY A 73 1.21 -10.46 11.45
C GLY A 73 1.51 -10.50 9.96
N LYS A 74 1.54 -9.36 9.31
CA LYS A 74 1.85 -9.27 7.89
C LYS A 74 3.13 -8.50 7.68
N ALA A 75 3.83 -8.81 6.59
CA ALA A 75 5.06 -8.11 6.22
C ALA A 75 4.73 -7.13 5.11
N LEU A 76 5.13 -5.88 5.29
CA LEU A 76 4.94 -4.83 4.30
C LEU A 76 6.31 -4.45 3.75
N ARG A 77 6.51 -4.73 2.47
CA ARG A 77 7.81 -4.55 1.85
C ARG A 77 7.76 -3.45 0.80
N VAL A 78 8.75 -2.56 0.84
CA VAL A 78 8.84 -1.49 -0.14
C VAL A 78 9.28 -2.07 -1.48
N GLU A 79 8.44 -1.90 -2.49
CA GLU A 79 8.72 -2.40 -3.83
C GLU A 79 9.21 -1.31 -4.77
N ALA A 80 8.81 -0.07 -4.52
CA ALA A 80 9.25 1.04 -5.35
C ALA A 80 9.21 2.33 -4.53
N VAL A 81 10.12 3.24 -4.84
CA VAL A 81 10.18 4.54 -4.19
C VAL A 81 10.26 5.63 -5.25
N ASP A 82 9.81 6.82 -4.88
CA ASP A 82 9.87 7.99 -5.73
C ASP A 82 10.47 9.11 -4.88
N GLY A 83 11.78 9.24 -4.92
CA GLY A 83 12.48 10.18 -4.06
C GLY A 83 12.36 9.73 -2.60
N LEU A 84 11.75 10.56 -1.78
CA LEU A 84 11.55 10.26 -0.37
C LEU A 84 10.22 9.58 -0.10
N ARG A 85 9.47 9.25 -1.15
CA ARG A 85 8.12 8.71 -1.00
C ARG A 85 8.08 7.26 -1.42
N VAL A 86 7.43 6.44 -0.60
CA VAL A 86 7.18 5.05 -0.96
C VAL A 86 6.03 5.04 -1.97
N SER A 87 6.28 4.55 -3.17
CA SER A 87 5.27 4.56 -4.23
C SER A 87 4.57 3.22 -4.37
N ARG A 88 5.17 2.13 -3.90
CA ARG A 88 4.53 0.82 -3.99
C ARG A 88 4.99 -0.07 -2.85
N VAL A 89 4.05 -0.84 -2.30
CA VAL A 89 4.31 -1.73 -1.18
C VAL A 89 3.72 -3.09 -1.50
N ARG A 90 4.40 -4.15 -1.10
CA ARG A 90 3.86 -5.50 -1.18
C ARG A 90 3.52 -5.97 0.22
N ILE A 91 2.30 -6.48 0.38
CA ILE A 91 1.84 -7.04 1.65
C ILE A 91 1.84 -8.55 1.52
N ILE A 92 2.57 -9.20 2.38
CA ILE A 92 2.77 -10.65 2.30
C ILE A 92 2.11 -11.36 3.47
#